data_f16f6978df12121879c85b7cef733994
#
_entry.id   f16f6978df12121879c85b7cef733994
#
_cell.length_a   1.000
_cell.length_b   1.000
_cell.length_c   1.000
_cell.angle_alpha   90.00
_cell.angle_beta   90.00
_cell.angle_gamma   90.00
#
_symmetry.space_group_name_H-M   'P 1'
#
loop_
_entity.id
_entity.type
_entity.pdbx_description
1 polymer ?
#
loop_
_entity_poly.entity_id
_entity_poly.type
_entity_poly.pdbx_seq_one_letter_code
_entity_poly.pdbx_strand_id
1 'polypeptide(L)'
;MLFRSCNGANADTLAYCRDVLKLKDPLAYFQAGVLVFHMGQIADKISVQKLFEMSDTGIYKYSDQDILNIVCEGKVTYLNMQWNVLTDCNKYRWQHVIKSAPYYVMDAYENARKDPYIIHYAGAAKPWKNPKDDFAKEFWKVARKTPYYEELLYDMCGQAKEKIHPGKAVVDVLRKAAKKILPQGSWIRRTVGNLYWKLK
;
A
#
# COMPACT_ATOMS: atom_id res chain seq x y z
N MET A 1 12.71 5.02 14.94
CA MET A 1 13.49 4.04 14.23
C MET A 1 12.76 3.57 13.01
N LEU A 2 13.43 3.54 11.89
CA LEU A 2 12.77 3.67 10.61
C LEU A 2 13.40 2.71 9.63
N PHE A 3 12.58 2.05 8.87
CA PHE A 3 12.99 1.22 7.76
C PHE A 3 13.37 2.12 6.57
N ARG A 4 14.58 1.98 6.01
CA ARG A 4 14.91 2.62 4.75
C ARG A 4 13.89 2.18 3.71
N SER A 5 13.13 3.13 3.19
CA SER A 5 12.18 2.81 2.16
C SER A 5 12.94 2.32 0.93
N CYS A 6 12.68 1.08 0.51
CA CYS A 6 13.23 0.55 -0.75
C CYS A 6 12.79 1.39 -1.97
N ASN A 7 11.89 2.35 -1.79
CA ASN A 7 11.52 3.33 -2.82
C ASN A 7 12.73 4.16 -3.30
N GLY A 8 13.81 4.21 -2.51
CA GLY A 8 15.07 4.82 -2.95
C GLY A 8 15.75 4.14 -4.15
N ALA A 9 15.31 2.95 -4.55
CA ALA A 9 15.82 2.30 -5.76
C ALA A 9 15.13 2.78 -7.05
N ASN A 10 13.98 3.51 -6.95
CA ASN A 10 13.27 4.06 -8.10
C ASN A 10 13.77 5.51 -8.37
N ALA A 11 14.25 5.77 -9.60
CA ALA A 11 14.78 7.07 -10.01
C ALA A 11 13.79 8.22 -9.78
N ASP A 12 12.49 8.01 -10.05
CA ASP A 12 11.47 9.04 -9.86
C ASP A 12 11.27 9.39 -8.38
N THR A 13 11.34 8.40 -7.50
CA THR A 13 11.24 8.64 -6.06
C THR A 13 12.47 9.34 -5.51
N LEU A 14 13.66 8.98 -5.97
CA LEU A 14 14.89 9.69 -5.61
C LEU A 14 14.86 11.14 -6.10
N ALA A 15 14.39 11.37 -7.32
CA ALA A 15 14.19 12.72 -7.84
C ALA A 15 13.20 13.52 -6.97
N TYR A 16 12.06 12.92 -6.62
CA TYR A 16 11.08 13.53 -5.72
C TYR A 16 11.70 13.90 -4.36
N CYS A 17 12.42 12.97 -3.72
CA CYS A 17 13.07 13.22 -2.43
C CYS A 17 14.10 14.36 -2.52
N ARG A 18 14.88 14.43 -3.62
CA ARG A 18 15.89 15.47 -3.83
C ARG A 18 15.27 16.81 -4.24
N ASP A 19 14.36 16.77 -5.21
CA ASP A 19 13.93 17.98 -5.92
C ASP A 19 12.72 18.65 -5.27
N VAL A 20 11.82 17.87 -4.66
CA VAL A 20 10.63 18.38 -3.96
C VAL A 20 10.85 18.45 -2.46
N LEU A 21 11.28 17.35 -1.82
CA LEU A 21 11.47 17.32 -0.37
C LEU A 21 12.78 17.99 0.07
N LYS A 22 13.72 18.24 -0.86
CA LYS A 22 15.02 18.85 -0.62
C LYS A 22 15.89 18.10 0.39
N LEU A 23 15.75 16.77 0.45
CA LEU A 23 16.56 15.93 1.33
C LEU A 23 18.01 15.90 0.85
N LYS A 24 18.95 16.02 1.79
CA LYS A 24 20.39 15.93 1.54
C LYS A 24 20.81 14.51 1.19
N ASP A 25 20.19 13.51 1.85
CA ASP A 25 20.36 12.09 1.56
C ASP A 25 19.03 11.43 1.19
N PRO A 26 18.62 11.45 -0.09
CA PRO A 26 17.41 10.78 -0.56
C PRO A 26 17.35 9.27 -0.26
N LEU A 27 18.52 8.60 -0.14
CA LEU A 27 18.59 7.18 0.20
C LEU A 27 18.27 6.90 1.67
N ALA A 28 18.34 7.92 2.52
CA ALA A 28 17.96 7.83 3.94
C ALA A 28 16.45 8.01 4.17
N TYR A 29 15.64 8.23 3.10
CA TYR A 29 14.19 8.34 3.21
C TYR A 29 13.58 7.09 3.86
N PHE A 30 12.75 7.28 4.89
CA PHE A 30 12.18 6.21 5.69
C PHE A 30 10.66 6.10 5.57
N GLN A 31 10.15 4.92 5.87
CA GLN A 31 8.72 4.63 5.94
C GLN A 31 8.19 4.90 7.35
N ALA A 32 7.10 5.67 7.47
CA ALA A 32 6.59 6.19 8.74
C ALA A 32 5.53 5.29 9.44
N GLY A 33 5.33 4.05 9.00
CA GLY A 33 4.28 3.18 9.54
C GLY A 33 4.56 2.63 10.95
N VAL A 34 5.85 2.57 11.36
CA VAL A 34 6.26 2.21 12.73
C VAL A 34 7.33 3.19 13.19
N LEU A 35 7.01 3.99 14.20
CA LEU A 35 7.86 5.05 14.71
C LEU A 35 8.02 4.94 16.21
N VAL A 36 9.24 5.18 16.70
CA VAL A 36 9.52 5.38 18.13
C VAL A 36 10.16 6.75 18.29
N PHE A 37 9.54 7.61 19.08
CA PHE A 37 10.02 8.95 19.36
C PHE A 37 10.66 9.04 20.74
N HIS A 38 11.84 9.66 20.79
CA HIS A 38 12.41 10.09 22.06
C HIS A 38 11.81 11.43 22.46
N MET A 39 10.72 11.40 23.21
CA MET A 39 9.89 12.58 23.50
C MET A 39 10.67 13.74 24.11
N GLY A 40 11.59 13.47 25.05
CA GLY A 40 12.43 14.51 25.65
C GLY A 40 13.39 15.23 24.69
N GLN A 41 13.66 14.64 23.52
CA GLN A 41 14.50 15.28 22.49
C GLN A 41 13.70 15.92 21.36
N ILE A 42 12.51 15.41 21.09
CA ILE A 42 11.68 15.86 19.97
C ILE A 42 10.91 17.12 20.31
N ALA A 43 10.37 17.22 21.55
CA ALA A 43 9.55 18.33 21.99
C ALA A 43 10.24 19.70 21.83
N ASP A 44 11.56 19.74 22.09
CA ASP A 44 12.34 20.99 21.98
C ASP A 44 12.81 21.30 20.55
N LYS A 45 12.73 20.35 19.63
CA LYS A 45 13.35 20.45 18.29
C LYS A 45 12.35 20.54 17.16
N ILE A 46 11.12 20.08 17.36
CA ILE A 46 10.07 20.03 16.34
C ILE A 46 8.83 20.77 16.86
N SER A 47 8.59 21.95 16.31
CA SER A 47 7.37 22.70 16.59
C SER A 47 6.18 22.01 15.95
N VAL A 48 5.17 21.69 16.74
CA VAL A 48 3.88 21.14 16.27
C VAL A 48 3.23 22.10 15.29
N GLN A 49 3.29 23.41 15.56
CA GLN A 49 2.78 24.44 14.66
C GLN A 49 3.43 24.36 13.28
N LYS A 50 4.75 24.17 13.21
CA LYS A 50 5.47 24.02 11.94
C LYS A 50 5.03 22.77 11.18
N LEU A 51 4.75 21.65 11.88
CA LEU A 51 4.24 20.45 11.22
C LEU A 51 2.87 20.67 10.56
N PHE A 52 1.97 21.41 11.24
CA PHE A 52 0.68 21.78 10.66
C PHE A 52 0.85 22.71 9.44
N GLU A 53 1.67 23.74 9.55
CA GLU A 53 1.98 24.64 8.42
C GLU A 53 2.52 23.88 7.22
N MET A 54 3.41 22.91 7.43
CA MET A 54 3.90 22.05 6.36
C MET A 54 2.79 21.18 5.77
N SER A 55 1.92 20.61 6.59
CA SER A 55 0.79 19.79 6.15
C SER A 55 -0.18 20.58 5.27
N ASP A 56 -0.44 21.84 5.60
CA ASP A 56 -1.37 22.71 4.89
C ASP A 56 -0.88 23.10 3.48
N THR A 57 0.41 22.94 3.17
CA THR A 57 0.94 23.22 1.84
C THR A 57 0.38 22.33 0.73
N GLY A 58 -0.07 21.10 1.07
CA GLY A 58 -0.66 20.14 0.14
C GLY A 58 0.31 19.58 -0.92
N ILE A 59 1.61 19.88 -0.84
CA ILE A 59 2.61 19.46 -1.85
C ILE A 59 3.18 18.06 -1.61
N TYR A 60 2.96 17.48 -0.45
CA TYR A 60 3.55 16.23 -0.03
C TYR A 60 2.78 15.01 -0.54
N LYS A 61 3.46 14.16 -1.31
CA LYS A 61 2.87 12.95 -1.92
C LYS A 61 2.48 11.90 -0.89
N TYR A 62 3.27 11.76 0.17
CA TYR A 62 3.09 10.79 1.24
C TYR A 62 2.79 11.44 2.59
N SER A 63 2.18 12.62 2.57
CA SER A 63 1.64 13.33 3.75
C SER A 63 2.63 13.39 4.93
N ASP A 64 2.27 12.80 6.07
CA ASP A 64 3.05 12.75 7.29
C ASP A 64 4.44 12.14 7.12
N GLN A 65 4.56 11.12 6.28
CA GLN A 65 5.85 10.47 6.02
C GLN A 65 6.86 11.43 5.40
N ASP A 66 6.46 12.26 4.44
CA ASP A 66 7.34 13.24 3.80
C ASP A 66 7.78 14.32 4.79
N ILE A 67 6.82 14.84 5.57
CA ILE A 67 7.09 15.86 6.59
C ILE A 67 8.08 15.34 7.62
N LEU A 68 7.87 14.12 8.13
CA LEU A 68 8.76 13.51 9.11
C LEU A 68 10.16 13.27 8.55
N ASN A 69 10.27 12.88 7.28
CA ASN A 69 11.57 12.73 6.63
C ASN A 69 12.33 14.04 6.53
N ILE A 70 11.65 15.17 6.29
CA ILE A 70 12.26 16.49 6.25
C ILE A 70 12.74 16.92 7.65
N VAL A 71 11.86 16.84 8.66
CA VAL A 71 12.16 17.39 9.99
C VAL A 71 13.10 16.52 10.81
N CYS A 72 13.15 15.22 10.53
CA CYS A 72 14.00 14.26 11.21
C CYS A 72 15.27 13.89 10.43
N GLU A 73 15.53 14.52 9.29
CA GLU A 73 16.71 14.19 8.48
C GLU A 73 18.02 14.21 9.30
N GLY A 74 18.80 13.15 9.16
CA GLY A 74 20.06 12.99 9.90
C GLY A 74 19.94 12.69 11.39
N LYS A 75 18.71 12.55 11.92
CA LYS A 75 18.44 12.32 13.36
C LYS A 75 17.67 11.02 13.62
N VAL A 76 17.78 10.06 12.72
CA VAL A 76 17.03 8.80 12.77
C VAL A 76 17.96 7.61 12.96
N THR A 77 17.49 6.61 13.69
CA THR A 77 18.11 5.30 13.79
C THR A 77 17.17 4.28 13.14
N TYR A 78 17.69 3.44 12.26
CA TYR A 78 16.88 2.45 11.56
C TYR A 78 16.77 1.15 12.36
N LEU A 79 15.55 0.58 12.45
CA LEU A 79 15.31 -0.74 13.01
C LEU A 79 15.53 -1.83 11.94
N ASN A 80 15.68 -3.05 12.43
CA ASN A 80 15.54 -4.24 11.63
C ASN A 80 14.16 -4.27 10.94
N MET A 81 14.13 -4.79 9.72
CA MET A 81 12.91 -4.91 8.91
C MET A 81 11.77 -5.69 9.58
N GLN A 82 12.08 -6.60 10.49
CA GLN A 82 11.10 -7.37 11.26
C GLN A 82 10.10 -6.48 12.03
N TRP A 83 10.50 -5.26 12.42
CA TRP A 83 9.65 -4.31 13.12
C TRP A 83 8.62 -3.59 12.24
N ASN A 84 8.70 -3.74 10.93
CA ASN A 84 7.75 -3.14 10.00
C ASN A 84 7.69 -3.93 8.69
N VAL A 85 7.22 -5.17 8.78
CA VAL A 85 7.07 -6.04 7.61
C VAL A 85 5.82 -5.64 6.84
N LEU A 86 6.03 -4.97 5.73
CA LEU A 86 4.95 -4.57 4.82
C LEU A 86 4.39 -5.77 4.07
N THR A 87 3.07 -5.84 3.97
CA THR A 87 2.40 -6.83 3.13
C THR A 87 2.75 -6.63 1.66
N ASP A 88 2.87 -7.74 0.93
CA ASP A 88 3.28 -7.78 -0.48
C ASP A 88 2.33 -8.63 -1.32
N CYS A 89 1.11 -8.13 -1.46
CA CYS A 89 0.07 -8.80 -2.23
C CYS A 89 0.47 -8.90 -3.71
N ASN A 90 0.30 -10.12 -4.28
CA ASN A 90 0.72 -10.46 -5.64
C ASN A 90 2.23 -10.27 -5.92
N LYS A 91 3.07 -10.26 -4.89
CA LYS A 91 4.52 -10.02 -4.99
C LYS A 91 4.87 -8.70 -5.72
N TYR A 92 3.98 -7.71 -5.67
CA TYR A 92 4.18 -6.43 -6.35
C TYR A 92 5.45 -5.72 -5.86
N ARG A 93 5.62 -5.65 -4.53
CA ARG A 93 6.78 -5.01 -3.90
C ARG A 93 8.07 -5.75 -4.25
N TRP A 94 8.03 -7.08 -4.21
CA TRP A 94 9.16 -7.90 -4.62
C TRP A 94 9.57 -7.60 -6.06
N GLN A 95 8.62 -7.63 -6.99
CA GLN A 95 8.89 -7.48 -8.41
C GLN A 95 9.38 -6.08 -8.80
N HIS A 96 8.84 -5.03 -8.19
CA HIS A 96 9.06 -3.65 -8.63
C HIS A 96 10.03 -2.87 -7.75
N VAL A 97 10.39 -3.38 -6.56
CA VAL A 97 11.24 -2.67 -5.61
C VAL A 97 12.39 -3.55 -5.12
N ILE A 98 12.07 -4.68 -4.47
CA ILE A 98 13.08 -5.50 -3.77
C ILE A 98 14.04 -6.16 -4.73
N LYS A 99 13.54 -6.71 -5.85
CA LYS A 99 14.37 -7.40 -6.87
C LYS A 99 15.49 -6.53 -7.44
N SER A 100 15.31 -5.20 -7.44
CA SER A 100 16.31 -4.24 -7.93
C SER A 100 17.19 -3.67 -6.81
N ALA A 101 16.95 -4.07 -5.57
CA ALA A 101 17.72 -3.60 -4.41
C ALA A 101 19.05 -4.37 -4.27
N PRO A 102 20.03 -3.83 -3.55
CA PRO A 102 21.24 -4.57 -3.19
C PRO A 102 20.93 -5.87 -2.46
N TYR A 103 21.78 -6.89 -2.65
CA TYR A 103 21.57 -8.24 -2.10
C TYR A 103 21.26 -8.24 -0.59
N TYR A 104 21.96 -7.45 0.20
CA TYR A 104 21.74 -7.36 1.65
C TYR A 104 20.34 -6.84 2.01
N VAL A 105 19.72 -6.04 1.16
CA VAL A 105 18.32 -5.56 1.33
C VAL A 105 17.34 -6.68 0.99
N MET A 106 17.62 -7.43 -0.08
CA MET A 106 16.80 -8.58 -0.49
C MET A 106 16.80 -9.64 0.62
N ASP A 107 17.98 -10.01 1.13
CA ASP A 107 18.14 -10.99 2.19
C ASP A 107 17.45 -10.53 3.49
N ALA A 108 17.63 -9.28 3.88
CA ALA A 108 16.94 -8.69 5.04
C ALA A 108 15.41 -8.70 4.88
N TYR A 109 14.91 -8.42 3.68
CA TYR A 109 13.47 -8.47 3.38
C TYR A 109 12.92 -9.88 3.51
N GLU A 110 13.57 -10.88 2.92
CA GLU A 110 13.13 -12.27 2.99
C GLU A 110 13.18 -12.82 4.41
N ASN A 111 14.25 -12.52 5.15
CA ASN A 111 14.40 -12.98 6.52
C ASN A 111 13.39 -12.32 7.47
N ALA A 112 13.13 -11.02 7.31
CA ALA A 112 12.11 -10.32 8.10
C ALA A 112 10.70 -10.92 7.87
N ARG A 113 10.40 -11.39 6.67
CA ARG A 113 9.10 -12.00 6.36
C ARG A 113 8.91 -13.40 6.95
N LYS A 114 10.00 -14.12 7.25
CA LYS A 114 9.94 -15.43 7.93
C LYS A 114 9.55 -15.33 9.39
N ASP A 115 9.99 -14.25 10.06
CA ASP A 115 9.77 -14.01 11.49
C ASP A 115 9.47 -12.53 11.76
N PRO A 116 8.28 -12.02 11.38
CA PRO A 116 7.92 -10.64 11.57
C PRO A 116 7.56 -10.33 13.03
N TYR A 117 8.08 -9.24 13.59
CA TYR A 117 7.65 -8.71 14.88
C TYR A 117 6.37 -7.88 14.73
N ILE A 118 6.28 -7.08 13.67
CA ILE A 118 5.09 -6.32 13.31
C ILE A 118 4.79 -6.53 11.84
N ILE A 119 3.57 -6.97 11.53
CA ILE A 119 3.04 -7.04 10.18
C ILE A 119 2.24 -5.77 9.90
N HIS A 120 2.67 -5.00 8.91
CA HIS A 120 2.03 -3.76 8.51
C HIS A 120 1.21 -3.97 7.23
N TYR A 121 -0.10 -3.98 7.35
CA TYR A 121 -1.04 -4.13 6.23
C TYR A 121 -1.18 -2.80 5.47
N ALA A 122 -0.09 -2.35 4.84
CA ALA A 122 -0.03 -1.12 4.07
C ALA A 122 -0.67 -1.27 2.68
N GLY A 123 -1.18 -0.16 2.15
CA GLY A 123 -1.75 -0.11 0.80
C GLY A 123 -3.22 -0.52 0.72
N ALA A 124 -3.72 -0.70 -0.50
CA ALA A 124 -5.15 -0.92 -0.79
C ALA A 124 -5.61 -2.37 -0.53
N ALA A 125 -4.69 -3.34 -0.64
CA ALA A 125 -4.97 -4.74 -0.35
C ALA A 125 -5.06 -4.96 1.16
N LYS A 126 -6.18 -5.54 1.60
CA LYS A 126 -6.49 -5.71 3.02
C LYS A 126 -7.03 -7.11 3.30
N PRO A 127 -6.58 -7.80 4.36
CA PRO A 127 -6.98 -9.17 4.67
C PRO A 127 -8.49 -9.34 4.93
N TRP A 128 -9.17 -8.29 5.37
CA TRP A 128 -10.63 -8.28 5.53
C TRP A 128 -11.40 -8.07 4.22
N LYS A 129 -10.71 -7.75 3.12
CA LYS A 129 -11.28 -7.69 1.77
C LYS A 129 -10.99 -8.96 0.97
N ASN A 130 -9.84 -9.58 1.23
CA ASN A 130 -9.43 -10.82 0.58
C ASN A 130 -8.63 -11.70 1.56
N PRO A 131 -9.22 -12.79 2.06
CA PRO A 131 -8.58 -13.67 3.03
C PRO A 131 -7.42 -14.50 2.47
N LYS A 132 -7.14 -14.40 1.16
CA LYS A 132 -6.00 -15.02 0.49
C LYS A 132 -4.80 -14.09 0.34
N ASP A 133 -4.94 -12.83 0.76
CA ASP A 133 -3.86 -11.86 0.70
C ASP A 133 -2.72 -12.21 1.66
N ASP A 134 -1.60 -11.59 1.40
CA ASP A 134 -0.36 -11.78 2.15
C ASP A 134 -0.57 -11.52 3.66
N PHE A 135 -0.11 -12.43 4.50
CA PHE A 135 -0.32 -12.44 5.95
C PHE A 135 -1.79 -12.37 6.43
N ALA A 136 -2.76 -12.63 5.57
CA ALA A 136 -4.17 -12.58 5.98
C ALA A 136 -4.49 -13.55 7.11
N LYS A 137 -3.82 -14.71 7.16
CA LYS A 137 -4.00 -15.71 8.21
C LYS A 137 -3.65 -15.15 9.59
N GLU A 138 -2.58 -14.37 9.69
CA GLU A 138 -2.12 -13.73 10.92
C GLU A 138 -3.13 -12.67 11.39
N PHE A 139 -3.65 -11.85 10.47
CA PHE A 139 -4.73 -10.91 10.77
C PHE A 139 -5.96 -11.64 11.34
N TRP A 140 -6.43 -12.69 10.70
CA TRP A 140 -7.64 -13.42 11.12
C TRP A 140 -7.45 -14.17 12.43
N LYS A 141 -6.24 -14.60 12.78
CA LYS A 141 -5.94 -15.14 14.13
C LYS A 141 -6.19 -14.12 15.24
N VAL A 142 -5.90 -12.85 14.99
CA VAL A 142 -6.11 -11.76 15.96
C VAL A 142 -7.56 -11.29 15.91
N ALA A 143 -8.10 -11.05 14.73
CA ALA A 143 -9.45 -10.52 14.52
C ALA A 143 -10.51 -11.35 15.23
N ARG A 144 -10.41 -12.69 15.20
CA ARG A 144 -11.36 -13.59 15.89
C ARG A 144 -11.41 -13.47 17.42
N LYS A 145 -10.44 -12.76 18.00
CA LYS A 145 -10.38 -12.49 19.45
C LYS A 145 -10.93 -11.10 19.80
N THR A 146 -11.39 -10.35 18.81
CA THR A 146 -11.91 -8.99 18.97
C THR A 146 -13.44 -9.00 18.88
N PRO A 147 -14.14 -8.02 19.47
CA PRO A 147 -15.60 -7.90 19.35
C PRO A 147 -16.05 -7.56 17.92
N TYR A 148 -15.14 -7.16 17.03
CA TYR A 148 -15.43 -6.78 15.64
C TYR A 148 -15.40 -7.95 14.65
N TYR A 149 -15.16 -9.18 15.12
CA TYR A 149 -14.97 -10.34 14.25
C TYR A 149 -16.18 -10.63 13.35
N GLU A 150 -17.38 -10.61 13.92
CA GLU A 150 -18.62 -10.86 13.18
C GLU A 150 -18.91 -9.76 12.15
N GLU A 151 -18.67 -8.51 12.51
CA GLU A 151 -18.79 -7.36 11.61
C GLU A 151 -17.86 -7.49 10.40
N LEU A 152 -16.60 -7.82 10.64
CA LEU A 152 -15.62 -8.05 9.57
C LEU A 152 -16.03 -9.20 8.64
N LEU A 153 -16.60 -10.30 9.19
CA LEU A 153 -17.11 -11.39 8.38
C LEU A 153 -18.33 -10.97 7.57
N TYR A 154 -19.25 -10.22 8.17
CA TYR A 154 -20.44 -9.71 7.49
C TYR A 154 -20.07 -8.82 6.31
N ASP A 155 -19.17 -7.88 6.52
CA ASP A 155 -18.66 -6.98 5.46
C ASP A 155 -17.97 -7.77 4.33
N MET A 156 -17.16 -8.74 4.66
CA MET A 156 -16.50 -9.60 3.68
C MET A 156 -17.52 -10.41 2.86
N CYS A 157 -18.55 -10.95 3.50
CA CYS A 157 -19.63 -11.69 2.82
C CYS A 157 -20.50 -10.77 1.96
N GLY A 158 -20.77 -9.55 2.41
CA GLY A 158 -21.50 -8.53 1.67
C GLY A 158 -20.78 -8.10 0.40
N GLN A 159 -19.48 -7.81 0.51
CA GLN A 159 -18.63 -7.48 -0.66
C GLN A 159 -18.50 -8.65 -1.66
N ALA A 160 -18.54 -9.90 -1.18
CA ALA A 160 -18.54 -11.07 -2.04
C ALA A 160 -19.85 -11.18 -2.86
N LYS A 161 -21.00 -10.86 -2.26
CA LYS A 161 -22.31 -10.86 -2.96
C LYS A 161 -22.37 -9.76 -4.04
N GLU A 162 -21.84 -8.58 -3.80
CA GLU A 162 -21.78 -7.50 -4.81
C GLU A 162 -20.90 -7.86 -6.01
N LYS A 163 -19.84 -8.66 -5.80
CA LYS A 163 -18.96 -9.12 -6.89
C LYS A 163 -19.56 -10.25 -7.73
N ILE A 164 -20.52 -10.97 -7.21
CA ILE A 164 -21.21 -12.07 -7.90
C ILE A 164 -22.58 -11.56 -8.35
N HIS A 165 -22.62 -10.64 -9.32
CA HIS A 165 -23.78 -10.49 -10.21
C HIS A 165 -23.57 -11.47 -11.37
N PRO A 166 -24.26 -12.62 -11.39
CA PRO A 166 -24.09 -13.64 -12.46
C PRO A 166 -24.30 -13.04 -13.85
N GLY A 167 -25.23 -12.10 -13.97
CA GLY A 167 -25.49 -11.37 -15.21
C GLY A 167 -24.31 -10.53 -15.70
N LYS A 168 -23.56 -9.90 -14.82
CA LYS A 168 -22.44 -9.04 -15.19
C LYS A 168 -21.25 -9.83 -15.76
N ALA A 169 -20.94 -10.99 -15.15
CA ALA A 169 -19.89 -11.88 -15.65
C ALA A 169 -20.23 -12.45 -17.05
N VAL A 170 -21.48 -12.87 -17.26
CA VAL A 170 -21.95 -13.38 -18.57
C VAL A 170 -21.91 -12.27 -19.62
N VAL A 171 -22.37 -11.06 -19.29
CA VAL A 171 -22.36 -9.92 -20.22
C VAL A 171 -20.93 -9.46 -20.54
N ASP A 172 -20.00 -9.52 -19.59
CA ASP A 172 -18.57 -9.22 -19.85
C ASP A 172 -17.93 -10.23 -20.80
N VAL A 173 -18.24 -11.53 -20.66
CA VAL A 173 -17.79 -12.58 -21.59
C VAL A 173 -18.38 -12.37 -22.97
N LEU A 174 -19.71 -12.15 -23.06
CA LEU A 174 -20.38 -11.89 -24.32
C LEU A 174 -19.88 -10.61 -25.02
N ARG A 175 -19.59 -9.56 -24.27
CA ARG A 175 -18.99 -8.31 -24.78
C ARG A 175 -17.59 -8.53 -25.34
N LYS A 176 -16.75 -9.31 -24.64
CA LYS A 176 -15.40 -9.65 -25.11
C LYS A 176 -15.46 -10.50 -26.39
N ALA A 177 -16.36 -11.47 -26.43
CA ALA A 177 -16.59 -12.30 -27.62
C ALA A 177 -17.14 -11.46 -28.79
N ALA A 178 -18.14 -10.61 -28.54
CA ALA A 178 -18.72 -9.72 -29.55
C ALA A 178 -17.69 -8.74 -30.14
N LYS A 179 -16.74 -8.24 -29.32
CA LYS A 179 -15.64 -7.38 -29.79
C LYS A 179 -14.70 -8.10 -30.75
N LYS A 180 -14.50 -9.42 -30.57
CA LYS A 180 -13.59 -10.22 -31.40
C LYS A 180 -14.22 -10.69 -32.70
N ILE A 181 -15.50 -10.99 -32.70
CA ILE A 181 -16.21 -11.70 -33.80
C ILE A 181 -17.04 -10.77 -34.66
N LEU A 182 -17.55 -9.66 -34.10
CA LEU A 182 -18.50 -8.80 -34.81
C LEU A 182 -17.82 -7.50 -35.31
N PRO A 183 -18.16 -7.06 -36.56
CA PRO A 183 -17.64 -5.82 -37.13
C PRO A 183 -17.94 -4.61 -36.24
N GLN A 184 -17.07 -3.60 -36.29
CA GLN A 184 -17.32 -2.33 -35.63
C GLN A 184 -18.60 -1.68 -36.23
N GLY A 185 -19.52 -1.26 -35.34
CA GLY A 185 -20.75 -0.60 -35.75
C GLY A 185 -21.97 -1.51 -35.94
N SER A 186 -21.85 -2.85 -35.87
CA SER A 186 -22.98 -3.75 -35.97
C SER A 186 -24.00 -3.50 -34.85
N TRP A 187 -25.32 -3.62 -35.19
CA TRP A 187 -26.40 -3.40 -34.22
C TRP A 187 -26.32 -4.37 -33.02
N ILE A 188 -25.90 -5.61 -33.23
CA ILE A 188 -25.71 -6.62 -32.18
C ILE A 188 -24.63 -6.15 -31.19
N ARG A 189 -23.52 -5.58 -31.67
CA ARG A 189 -22.44 -5.06 -30.80
C ARG A 189 -22.91 -3.86 -29.98
N ARG A 190 -23.80 -3.00 -30.52
CA ARG A 190 -24.41 -1.88 -29.77
C ARG A 190 -25.39 -2.40 -28.72
N THR A 191 -26.19 -3.42 -29.01
CA THR A 191 -27.14 -4.01 -28.08
C THR A 191 -26.47 -4.65 -26.90
N VAL A 192 -25.38 -5.42 -27.11
CA VAL A 192 -24.58 -6.00 -26.04
C VAL A 192 -23.90 -4.91 -25.20
N GLY A 193 -23.46 -3.83 -25.83
CA GLY A 193 -22.91 -2.65 -25.11
C GLY A 193 -23.96 -1.96 -24.23
N ASN A 194 -25.16 -1.76 -24.73
CA ASN A 194 -26.28 -1.13 -24.00
C ASN A 194 -26.74 -1.99 -22.80
N LEU A 195 -26.79 -3.32 -22.99
CA LEU A 195 -27.13 -4.25 -21.90
C LEU A 195 -26.09 -4.16 -20.73
N TYR A 196 -24.83 -4.03 -21.09
CA TYR A 196 -23.76 -3.85 -20.08
C TYR A 196 -23.96 -2.58 -19.23
N TRP A 197 -24.34 -1.46 -19.86
CA TRP A 197 -24.57 -0.21 -19.13
C TRP A 197 -25.85 -0.19 -18.29
N LYS A 198 -26.83 -1.02 -18.62
CA LYS A 198 -28.04 -1.18 -17.79
C LYS A 198 -27.82 -2.06 -16.54
N LEU A 199 -26.77 -2.87 -16.54
CA LEU A 199 -26.40 -3.77 -15.42
C LEU A 199 -25.25 -3.21 -14.56
N LYS A 200 -24.80 -1.99 -14.83
CA LYS A 200 -23.78 -1.27 -14.07
C LYS A 200 -24.41 -0.34 -13.04
#